data_dc2263dd22112776c82a741b16f24724
#
_entry.id   dc2263dd22112776c82a741b16f24724
#
_cell.length_a   1.000
_cell.length_b   1.000
_cell.length_c   1.000
_cell.angle_alpha   90.00
_cell.angle_beta   90.00
_cell.angle_gamma   90.00
#
_symmetry.space_group_name_H-M   'P 1'
#
loop_
_entity.id
_entity.type
_entity.pdbx_description
1 polymer ?
#
loop_
_entity_poly.entity_id
_entity_poly.type
_entity_poly.pdbx_seq_one_letter_code
_entity_poly.pdbx_strand_id
1 'polypeptide(L)'
;MLKKPNSDYAFITSPQGLALSLSVNVDELSKTFLKQGSGNTRLINEAALTLAVDPPDVRGSVLQPATYLLLLPADSLGHFFEMGETERSQSNIAFLSSAYNITSRTYVFANISRLIQAHLTKHIHVNDKGVATLDEPLKLIALPVTRETMSGNRNVTATISNYIYPSGARIRLNNGQVRIGVVTTIYAKD
;
A
#
# COMPACT_ATOMS: atom_id res chain seq x y z
N MET A 1 -8.72 15.21 14.04
CA MET A 1 -9.79 15.63 13.12
C MET A 1 -10.07 14.49 12.18
N LEU A 2 -11.19 13.83 12.31
CA LEU A 2 -11.56 12.69 11.51
C LEU A 2 -11.91 13.12 10.09
N LYS A 3 -11.54 12.30 9.13
CA LYS A 3 -11.69 12.42 7.69
C LYS A 3 -13.04 13.04 7.27
N LYS A 4 -13.02 14.23 6.68
CA LYS A 4 -14.15 14.69 5.87
C LYS A 4 -14.10 13.97 4.53
N PRO A 5 -15.22 13.44 4.01
CA PRO A 5 -15.27 12.98 2.62
C PRO A 5 -14.82 14.12 1.70
N ASN A 6 -13.96 13.84 0.74
CA ASN A 6 -13.35 14.79 -0.21
C ASN A 6 -12.29 15.73 0.41
N SER A 7 -11.54 15.28 1.40
CA SER A 7 -10.37 16.00 1.88
C SER A 7 -9.21 15.82 0.88
N ASP A 8 -8.51 16.92 0.59
CA ASP A 8 -7.31 16.89 -0.24
C ASP A 8 -6.09 16.32 0.50
N TYR A 9 -6.27 15.98 1.77
CA TYR A 9 -5.20 15.52 2.64
C TYR A 9 -5.65 14.40 3.58
N ALA A 10 -4.72 13.49 3.86
CA ALA A 10 -4.80 12.56 4.97
C ALA A 10 -3.57 12.74 5.88
N PHE A 11 -3.68 12.35 7.13
CA PHE A 11 -2.60 12.51 8.11
C PHE A 11 -2.13 11.15 8.59
N ILE A 12 -0.81 11.02 8.70
CA ILE A 12 -0.14 9.90 9.35
C ILE A 12 0.65 10.49 10.51
N THR A 13 0.46 9.95 11.71
CA THR A 13 1.14 10.45 12.92
C THR A 13 1.61 9.31 13.82
N SER A 14 2.64 9.53 14.62
CA SER A 14 3.16 8.61 15.64
C SER A 14 3.56 9.40 16.87
N PRO A 15 3.56 8.80 18.09
CA PRO A 15 3.22 7.42 18.45
C PRO A 15 1.71 7.18 18.66
N GLN A 16 0.91 8.20 18.85
CA GLN A 16 -0.55 8.09 19.05
C GLN A 16 -1.28 8.20 17.72
N GLY A 17 -1.16 7.13 16.91
CA GLY A 17 -1.17 7.27 15.52
C GLY A 17 -2.47 7.34 14.78
N LEU A 18 -2.47 8.23 13.81
CA LEU A 18 -3.32 8.11 12.64
C LEU A 18 -2.55 7.32 11.59
N ALA A 19 -3.10 6.20 11.16
CA ALA A 19 -2.64 5.47 10.01
C ALA A 19 -3.48 5.84 8.77
N LEU A 20 -2.88 5.75 7.59
CA LEU A 20 -3.59 5.99 6.33
C LEU A 20 -4.33 4.72 5.93
N SER A 21 -5.66 4.77 5.94
CA SER A 21 -6.51 3.70 5.39
C SER A 21 -6.80 4.01 3.92
N LEU A 22 -6.52 3.04 3.06
CA LEU A 22 -6.76 3.10 1.62
C LEU A 22 -7.76 2.01 1.23
N SER A 23 -8.76 2.38 0.43
CA SER A 23 -9.63 1.42 -0.23
C SER A 23 -9.29 1.43 -1.72
N VAL A 24 -8.76 0.33 -2.23
CA VAL A 24 -8.39 0.21 -3.63
C VAL A 24 -9.59 -0.33 -4.39
N ASN A 25 -10.10 0.48 -5.32
CA ASN A 25 -11.11 0.01 -6.25
C ASN A 25 -10.43 -0.82 -7.34
N VAL A 26 -10.51 -2.13 -7.18
CA VAL A 26 -9.95 -3.09 -8.15
C VAL A 26 -10.97 -3.56 -9.19
N ASP A 27 -12.19 -2.99 -9.22
CA ASP A 27 -13.23 -3.39 -10.17
C ASP A 27 -12.81 -3.19 -11.63
N GLU A 28 -12.13 -2.09 -11.93
CA GLU A 28 -11.60 -1.87 -13.27
C GLU A 28 -10.48 -2.85 -13.63
N LEU A 29 -9.63 -3.17 -12.66
CA LEU A 29 -8.61 -4.21 -12.82
C LEU A 29 -9.26 -5.56 -13.01
N SER A 30 -10.29 -5.92 -12.22
CA SER A 30 -11.01 -7.18 -12.34
C SER A 30 -11.65 -7.32 -13.72
N LYS A 31 -12.35 -6.29 -14.21
CA LYS A 31 -12.94 -6.27 -15.56
C LYS A 31 -11.89 -6.42 -16.65
N THR A 32 -10.71 -5.86 -16.42
CA THR A 32 -9.58 -5.96 -17.35
C THR A 32 -8.94 -7.35 -17.31
N PHE A 33 -8.85 -7.98 -16.14
CA PHE A 33 -8.32 -9.31 -15.92
C PHE A 33 -9.23 -10.41 -16.47
N LEU A 34 -10.53 -10.18 -16.41
CA LEU A 34 -11.56 -11.20 -16.62
C LEU A 34 -12.40 -10.97 -17.86
N LYS A 35 -11.93 -10.26 -18.88
CA LYS A 35 -12.47 -10.41 -20.22
C LYS A 35 -12.21 -11.85 -20.70
N GLN A 36 -12.76 -12.81 -19.96
CA GLN A 36 -12.81 -14.19 -20.32
C GLN A 36 -13.80 -14.36 -21.46
N GLY A 37 -13.38 -14.97 -22.46
CA GLY A 37 -14.00 -15.28 -23.74
C GLY A 37 -12.95 -15.35 -24.83
N SER A 38 -11.79 -14.70 -24.59
CA SER A 38 -10.69 -14.66 -25.54
C SER A 38 -9.53 -15.62 -25.22
N GLY A 39 -9.63 -16.42 -24.16
CA GLY A 39 -8.55 -17.32 -23.75
C GLY A 39 -7.26 -16.62 -23.25
N ASN A 40 -7.30 -15.31 -23.11
CA ASN A 40 -6.13 -14.53 -22.70
C ASN A 40 -5.99 -14.47 -21.18
N THR A 41 -4.80 -14.78 -20.67
CA THR A 41 -4.44 -14.60 -19.27
C THR A 41 -3.70 -13.28 -19.11
N ARG A 42 -4.08 -12.48 -18.13
CA ARG A 42 -3.38 -11.24 -17.79
C ARG A 42 -2.68 -11.39 -16.45
N LEU A 43 -1.46 -10.89 -16.38
CA LEU A 43 -0.69 -10.82 -15.13
C LEU A 43 -0.35 -9.38 -14.81
N ILE A 44 -0.42 -9.02 -13.53
CA ILE A 44 0.12 -7.76 -13.04
C ILE A 44 1.62 -7.94 -12.84
N ASN A 45 2.41 -7.29 -13.68
CA ASN A 45 3.86 -7.35 -13.56
C ASN A 45 4.36 -6.40 -12.49
N GLU A 46 3.77 -5.21 -12.46
CA GLU A 46 4.17 -4.15 -11.53
C GLU A 46 2.95 -3.33 -11.13
N ALA A 47 2.91 -2.93 -9.87
CA ALA A 47 1.96 -1.97 -9.36
C ALA A 47 2.68 -1.04 -8.37
N ALA A 48 2.85 0.21 -8.74
CA ALA A 48 3.56 1.19 -7.92
C ALA A 48 2.59 2.14 -7.23
N LEU A 49 2.81 2.36 -5.93
CA LEU A 49 2.08 3.34 -5.13
C LEU A 49 3.05 4.40 -4.62
N THR A 50 2.79 5.66 -4.96
CA THR A 50 3.53 6.81 -4.45
C THR A 50 2.64 7.67 -3.57
N LEU A 51 3.08 7.93 -2.35
CA LEU A 51 2.43 8.84 -1.41
C LEU A 51 3.22 10.14 -1.35
N ALA A 52 2.63 11.22 -1.84
CA ALA A 52 3.22 12.55 -1.78
C ALA A 52 2.92 13.20 -0.42
N VAL A 53 3.96 13.73 0.23
CA VAL A 53 3.84 14.46 1.49
C VAL A 53 3.82 15.95 1.19
N ASP A 54 2.81 16.62 1.67
CA ASP A 54 2.69 18.07 1.53
C ASP A 54 3.61 18.78 2.52
N PRO A 55 4.22 19.91 2.13
CA PRO A 55 5.02 20.68 3.07
C PRO A 55 4.15 21.17 4.24
N PRO A 56 4.69 21.28 5.44
CA PRO A 56 3.96 21.86 6.55
C PRO A 56 3.61 23.33 6.24
N ASP A 57 2.37 23.72 6.50
CA ASP A 57 1.89 25.10 6.26
C ASP A 57 2.52 26.13 7.19
N VAL A 58 3.06 25.67 8.30
CA VAL A 58 3.59 26.54 9.36
C VAL A 58 5.10 26.36 9.46
N ARG A 59 5.85 27.46 9.32
CA ARG A 59 7.26 27.49 9.68
C ARG A 59 7.38 27.11 11.17
N GLY A 60 8.06 25.99 11.45
CA GLY A 60 8.26 25.50 12.81
C GLY A 60 7.44 24.24 13.16
N SER A 61 6.81 23.56 12.20
CA SER A 61 6.30 22.22 12.45
C SER A 61 7.45 21.32 12.91
N VAL A 62 7.39 20.89 14.16
CA VAL A 62 8.44 20.07 14.80
C VAL A 62 8.40 18.64 14.32
N LEU A 63 7.25 18.19 13.76
CA LEU A 63 7.07 16.81 13.39
C LEU A 63 7.60 16.56 11.98
N GLN A 64 8.61 15.71 11.92
CA GLN A 64 9.16 15.22 10.65
C GLN A 64 8.45 13.92 10.21
N PRO A 65 8.32 13.66 8.91
CA PRO A 65 7.87 12.37 8.44
C PRO A 65 8.75 11.23 8.94
N ALA A 66 8.16 10.09 9.28
CA ALA A 66 8.92 8.88 9.63
C ALA A 66 9.77 8.41 8.44
N THR A 67 10.85 7.68 8.72
CA THR A 67 11.73 7.22 7.65
C THR A 67 11.05 6.23 6.72
N TYR A 68 10.24 5.32 7.26
CA TYR A 68 9.58 4.26 6.49
C TYR A 68 8.09 4.18 6.84
N LEU A 69 7.30 3.79 5.85
CA LEU A 69 5.92 3.34 6.02
C LEU A 69 5.82 1.85 5.68
N LEU A 70 5.03 1.12 6.46
CA LEU A 70 4.60 -0.24 6.17
C LEU A 70 3.22 -0.18 5.54
N LEU A 71 3.02 -0.91 4.45
CA LEU A 71 1.75 -1.09 3.75
C LEU A 71 1.36 -2.57 3.79
N LEU A 72 0.16 -2.87 4.27
CA LEU A 72 -0.36 -4.23 4.34
C LEU A 72 -1.90 -4.23 4.31
N PRO A 73 -2.54 -5.40 4.09
CA PRO A 73 -3.98 -5.54 4.27
C PRO A 73 -4.39 -5.16 5.70
N ALA A 74 -5.51 -4.45 5.83
CA ALA A 74 -5.93 -3.89 7.11
C ALA A 74 -6.25 -4.97 8.17
N ASP A 75 -6.70 -6.15 7.75
CA ASP A 75 -6.98 -7.31 8.58
C ASP A 75 -5.73 -8.04 9.08
N SER A 76 -4.60 -7.83 8.43
CA SER A 76 -3.34 -8.51 8.73
C SER A 76 -2.47 -7.74 9.74
N LEU A 77 -2.88 -6.53 10.15
CA LEU A 77 -2.06 -5.63 10.98
C LEU A 77 -1.65 -6.23 12.32
N GLY A 78 -2.60 -6.81 13.06
CA GLY A 78 -2.33 -7.43 14.38
C GLY A 78 -1.37 -8.59 14.25
N HIS A 79 -1.69 -9.52 13.35
CA HIS A 79 -0.89 -10.72 13.10
C HIS A 79 0.56 -10.38 12.71
N PHE A 80 0.75 -9.37 11.85
CA PHE A 80 2.09 -8.95 11.40
C PHE A 80 3.03 -8.62 12.57
N PHE A 81 2.56 -7.80 13.53
CA PHE A 81 3.38 -7.39 14.67
C PHE A 81 3.47 -8.46 15.76
N GLU A 82 2.41 -9.23 16.00
CA GLU A 82 2.40 -10.32 16.97
C GLU A 82 3.38 -11.44 16.60
N MET A 83 3.49 -11.73 15.32
CA MET A 83 4.40 -12.76 14.80
C MET A 83 5.81 -12.23 14.49
N GLY A 84 6.08 -10.96 14.66
CA GLY A 84 7.38 -10.35 14.35
C GLY A 84 7.76 -10.47 12.88
N GLU A 85 6.80 -10.35 11.98
CA GLU A 85 7.02 -10.53 10.55
C GLU A 85 7.78 -9.35 9.92
N THR A 86 8.33 -9.60 8.74
CA THR A 86 8.98 -8.59 7.90
C THR A 86 8.31 -8.56 6.52
N GLU A 87 8.65 -7.57 5.69
CA GLU A 87 8.16 -7.47 4.30
C GLU A 87 8.59 -8.66 3.41
N ARG A 88 9.48 -9.50 3.91
CA ARG A 88 9.97 -10.71 3.23
C ARG A 88 9.38 -12.01 3.76
N SER A 89 8.59 -11.95 4.81
CA SER A 89 7.92 -13.15 5.32
C SER A 89 7.01 -13.74 4.25
N GLN A 90 7.06 -15.05 4.07
CA GLN A 90 6.22 -15.73 3.07
C GLN A 90 4.76 -15.81 3.50
N SER A 91 4.53 -15.74 4.79
CA SER A 91 3.22 -15.83 5.44
C SER A 91 2.34 -14.58 5.24
N ASN A 92 2.95 -13.44 4.90
CA ASN A 92 2.22 -12.17 4.75
C ASN A 92 2.44 -11.51 3.39
N ILE A 93 1.62 -10.48 3.12
CA ILE A 93 1.71 -9.63 1.94
C ILE A 93 1.87 -8.19 2.42
N ALA A 94 2.99 -7.90 3.06
CA ALA A 94 3.37 -6.59 3.52
C ALA A 94 4.46 -5.98 2.64
N PHE A 95 4.44 -4.67 2.50
CA PHE A 95 5.44 -3.92 1.73
C PHE A 95 5.98 -2.77 2.55
N LEU A 96 7.30 -2.61 2.51
CA LEU A 96 7.96 -1.46 3.08
C LEU A 96 8.18 -0.40 1.99
N SER A 97 7.93 0.86 2.31
CA SER A 97 8.24 1.95 1.39
C SER A 97 9.74 2.12 1.20
N SER A 98 10.14 2.85 0.16
CA SER A 98 11.45 3.51 0.16
C SER A 98 11.59 4.39 1.41
N ALA A 99 12.83 4.69 1.81
CA ALA A 99 13.03 5.75 2.80
C ALA A 99 12.39 7.05 2.30
N TYR A 100 11.82 7.83 3.22
CA TYR A 100 11.25 9.12 2.89
C TYR A 100 12.26 9.96 2.12
N ASN A 101 11.91 10.35 0.91
CA ASN A 101 12.74 11.22 0.11
C ASN A 101 12.39 12.68 0.39
N ILE A 102 13.31 13.38 1.04
CA ILE A 102 13.10 14.78 1.44
C ILE A 102 13.04 15.74 0.24
N THR A 103 13.69 15.41 -0.87
CA THR A 103 13.72 16.24 -2.07
C THR A 103 12.42 16.17 -2.84
N SER A 104 11.94 14.95 -3.15
CA SER A 104 10.67 14.73 -3.82
C SER A 104 9.47 14.75 -2.87
N ARG A 105 9.72 14.68 -1.56
CA ARG A 105 8.71 14.58 -0.49
C ARG A 105 7.77 13.41 -0.70
N THR A 106 8.32 12.23 -0.98
CA THR A 106 7.52 11.06 -1.30
C THR A 106 7.96 9.82 -0.52
N TYR A 107 6.99 8.93 -0.30
CA TYR A 107 7.21 7.52 -0.04
C TYR A 107 6.82 6.72 -1.28
N VAL A 108 7.63 5.76 -1.66
CA VAL A 108 7.38 4.91 -2.83
C VAL A 108 7.33 3.45 -2.42
N PHE A 109 6.22 2.79 -2.73
CA PHE A 109 6.09 1.34 -2.73
C PHE A 109 6.27 0.89 -4.18
N ALA A 110 7.45 0.40 -4.49
CA ALA A 110 7.85 0.20 -5.88
C ALA A 110 7.02 -0.87 -6.61
N ASN A 111 6.69 -1.96 -5.92
CA ASN A 111 5.86 -2.99 -6.52
C ASN A 111 5.00 -3.70 -5.47
N ILE A 112 3.71 -3.42 -5.50
CA ILE A 112 2.68 -4.06 -4.66
C ILE A 112 1.79 -5.03 -5.46
N SER A 113 2.24 -5.48 -6.65
CA SER A 113 1.47 -6.36 -7.53
C SER A 113 1.03 -7.64 -6.84
N ARG A 114 1.91 -8.23 -6.01
CA ARG A 114 1.61 -9.44 -5.24
C ARG A 114 0.41 -9.26 -4.30
N LEU A 115 0.30 -8.09 -3.67
CA LEU A 115 -0.81 -7.76 -2.78
C LEU A 115 -2.13 -7.68 -3.55
N ILE A 116 -2.13 -6.97 -4.68
CA ILE A 116 -3.31 -6.84 -5.54
C ILE A 116 -3.69 -8.20 -6.12
N GLN A 117 -2.70 -8.96 -6.63
CA GLN A 117 -2.93 -10.28 -7.22
C GLN A 117 -3.52 -11.26 -6.20
N ALA A 118 -3.00 -11.30 -4.98
CA ALA A 118 -3.51 -12.18 -3.93
C ALA A 118 -4.95 -11.84 -3.55
N HIS A 119 -5.28 -10.54 -3.44
CA HIS A 119 -6.65 -10.12 -3.18
C HIS A 119 -7.59 -10.49 -4.32
N LEU A 120 -7.20 -10.22 -5.56
CA LEU A 120 -7.98 -10.61 -6.74
C LEU A 120 -8.22 -12.12 -6.78
N THR A 121 -7.20 -12.93 -6.55
CA THR A 121 -7.33 -14.41 -6.55
C THR A 121 -8.31 -14.90 -5.49
N LYS A 122 -8.37 -14.24 -4.33
CA LYS A 122 -9.22 -14.65 -3.20
C LYS A 122 -10.67 -14.20 -3.35
N HIS A 123 -10.92 -13.03 -3.92
CA HIS A 123 -12.21 -12.33 -3.86
C HIS A 123 -12.89 -12.14 -5.22
N ILE A 124 -12.30 -12.66 -6.30
CA ILE A 124 -12.95 -12.64 -7.60
C ILE A 124 -13.86 -13.85 -7.76
N HIS A 125 -15.11 -13.58 -8.12
CA HIS A 125 -16.07 -14.58 -8.58
C HIS A 125 -16.46 -14.30 -10.01
N VAL A 126 -16.50 -15.37 -10.81
CA VAL A 126 -16.96 -15.30 -12.21
C VAL A 126 -18.30 -16.01 -12.28
N ASN A 127 -19.35 -15.31 -12.70
CA ASN A 127 -20.66 -15.91 -12.87
C ASN A 127 -20.74 -16.74 -14.16
N ASP A 128 -21.82 -17.49 -14.36
CA ASP A 128 -22.04 -18.37 -15.53
C ASP A 128 -22.02 -17.62 -16.87
N LYS A 129 -22.15 -16.30 -16.85
CA LYS A 129 -22.07 -15.43 -18.03
C LYS A 129 -20.67 -14.88 -18.29
N GLY A 130 -19.66 -15.32 -17.53
CA GLY A 130 -18.29 -14.85 -17.64
C GLY A 130 -18.07 -13.43 -17.09
N VAL A 131 -19.02 -12.90 -16.32
CA VAL A 131 -18.87 -11.57 -15.69
C VAL A 131 -18.20 -11.75 -14.34
N ALA A 132 -17.10 -11.07 -14.16
CA ALA A 132 -16.38 -11.04 -12.90
C ALA A 132 -16.95 -9.99 -11.97
N THR A 133 -17.10 -10.37 -10.73
CA THR A 133 -17.48 -9.51 -9.62
C THR A 133 -16.46 -9.64 -8.50
N LEU A 134 -16.23 -8.57 -7.77
CA LEU A 134 -15.38 -8.55 -6.59
C LEU A 134 -16.27 -8.44 -5.36
N ASP A 135 -16.14 -9.37 -4.42
CA ASP A 135 -16.97 -9.39 -3.21
C ASP A 135 -16.61 -8.26 -2.25
N GLU A 136 -15.30 -7.97 -2.13
CA GLU A 136 -14.81 -6.98 -1.19
C GLU A 136 -13.74 -6.08 -1.82
N PRO A 137 -13.76 -4.76 -1.53
CA PRO A 137 -12.68 -3.88 -1.93
C PRO A 137 -11.40 -4.23 -1.16
N LEU A 138 -10.26 -4.08 -1.82
CA LEU A 138 -8.95 -4.24 -1.17
C LEU A 138 -8.75 -3.09 -0.18
N LYS A 139 -8.79 -3.39 1.12
CA LYS A 139 -8.54 -2.43 2.20
C LYS A 139 -7.10 -2.54 2.66
N LEU A 140 -6.35 -1.46 2.55
CA LEU A 140 -4.96 -1.35 2.95
C LEU A 140 -4.80 -0.35 4.08
N ILE A 141 -3.77 -0.57 4.90
CA ILE A 141 -3.32 0.38 5.91
C ILE A 141 -1.84 0.70 5.69
N ALA A 142 -1.51 1.98 5.73
CA ALA A 142 -0.12 2.46 5.74
C ALA A 142 0.17 3.17 7.06
N LEU A 143 1.23 2.76 7.74
CA LEU A 143 1.60 3.26 9.06
C LEU A 143 3.11 3.44 9.21
N PRO A 144 3.57 4.37 10.09
CA PRO A 144 4.98 4.57 10.36
C PRO A 144 5.60 3.37 11.08
N VAL A 145 6.78 2.96 10.63
CA VAL A 145 7.52 1.87 11.26
C VAL A 145 9.01 2.19 11.38
N THR A 146 9.65 1.52 12.33
CA THR A 146 11.11 1.43 12.42
C THR A 146 11.56 0.16 11.71
N ARG A 147 12.58 0.30 10.87
CA ARG A 147 13.24 -0.81 10.21
C ARG A 147 14.63 -1.00 10.78
N GLU A 148 14.93 -2.17 11.28
CA GLU A 148 16.27 -2.59 11.63
C GLU A 148 16.82 -3.53 10.55
N THR A 149 18.09 -3.39 10.22
CA THR A 149 18.74 -4.20 9.19
C THR A 149 19.70 -5.20 9.81
N MET A 150 19.95 -6.30 9.11
CA MET A 150 20.91 -7.30 9.57
C MET A 150 22.32 -6.72 9.63
N SER A 151 23.09 -7.13 10.65
CA SER A 151 24.50 -6.78 10.76
C SER A 151 25.24 -7.27 9.51
N GLY A 152 25.99 -6.35 8.90
CA GLY A 152 26.75 -6.65 7.68
C GLY A 152 25.94 -6.60 6.37
N ASN A 153 24.62 -6.51 6.42
CA ASN A 153 23.79 -6.38 5.21
C ASN A 153 22.60 -5.42 5.38
N ARG A 154 22.82 -4.16 5.03
CA ARG A 154 21.81 -3.09 5.13
C ARG A 154 20.61 -3.27 4.20
N ASN A 155 20.68 -4.18 3.24
CA ASN A 155 19.59 -4.46 2.32
C ASN A 155 18.60 -5.52 2.86
N VAL A 156 18.96 -6.19 3.95
CA VAL A 156 18.12 -7.20 4.58
C VAL A 156 17.52 -6.64 5.86
N THR A 157 16.19 -6.65 5.93
CA THR A 157 15.46 -6.28 7.14
C THR A 157 15.57 -7.41 8.16
N ALA A 158 15.99 -7.07 9.37
CA ALA A 158 16.01 -7.97 10.51
C ALA A 158 14.68 -7.92 11.27
N THR A 159 14.20 -6.70 11.56
CA THR A 159 12.95 -6.47 12.27
C THR A 159 12.21 -5.25 11.75
N ILE A 160 10.89 -5.29 11.87
CA ILE A 160 10.00 -4.13 11.69
C ILE A 160 9.21 -3.98 12.97
N SER A 161 9.24 -2.78 13.54
CA SER A 161 8.50 -2.45 14.75
C SER A 161 7.71 -1.14 14.58
N ASN A 162 6.73 -0.94 15.43
CA ASN A 162 5.98 0.31 15.45
C ASN A 162 6.92 1.51 15.69
N TYR A 163 6.68 2.58 14.96
CA TYR A 163 7.42 3.82 15.13
C TYR A 163 6.94 4.55 16.39
N ILE A 164 7.80 4.63 17.39
CA ILE A 164 7.45 5.19 18.71
C ILE A 164 7.84 6.66 18.90
N TYR A 165 8.58 7.23 17.96
CA TYR A 165 9.02 8.61 18.02
C TYR A 165 7.97 9.57 17.46
N PRO A 166 7.90 10.82 17.95
CA PRO A 166 7.02 11.83 17.38
C PRO A 166 7.28 12.03 15.89
N SER A 167 6.28 11.78 15.07
CA SER A 167 6.36 12.01 13.64
C SER A 167 5.00 12.44 13.09
N GLY A 168 5.02 13.12 11.95
CA GLY A 168 3.81 13.52 11.27
C GLY A 168 4.03 13.75 9.78
N ALA A 169 3.11 13.28 8.99
CA ALA A 169 3.08 13.52 7.56
C ALA A 169 1.66 13.86 7.10
N ARG A 170 1.53 14.90 6.30
CA ARG A 170 0.31 15.25 5.59
C ARG A 170 0.40 14.69 4.18
N ILE A 171 -0.35 13.62 3.92
CA ILE A 171 -0.37 12.96 2.61
C ILE A 171 -1.32 13.71 1.70
N ARG A 172 -0.83 14.14 0.54
CA ARG A 172 -1.63 14.80 -0.48
C ARG A 172 -2.52 13.78 -1.19
N LEU A 173 -3.78 14.11 -1.30
CA LEU A 173 -4.77 13.34 -2.03
C LEU A 173 -5.27 14.17 -3.21
N ASN A 174 -5.70 13.51 -4.27
CA ASN A 174 -6.40 14.15 -5.37
C ASN A 174 -7.90 13.78 -5.26
N ASN A 175 -8.73 14.71 -4.81
CA ASN A 175 -10.15 14.45 -4.50
C ASN A 175 -10.34 13.23 -3.58
N GLY A 176 -9.53 13.12 -2.53
CA GLY A 176 -9.57 11.99 -1.61
C GLY A 176 -8.94 10.70 -2.14
N GLN A 177 -8.26 10.74 -3.28
CA GLN A 177 -7.70 9.56 -3.95
C GLN A 177 -6.17 9.60 -4.04
N VAL A 178 -5.57 8.41 -4.07
CA VAL A 178 -4.17 8.18 -4.42
C VAL A 178 -4.13 7.29 -5.64
N ARG A 179 -3.20 7.56 -6.55
CA ARG A 179 -3.06 6.78 -7.79
C ARG A 179 -2.10 5.61 -7.60
N ILE A 180 -2.50 4.46 -8.13
CA ILE A 180 -1.63 3.29 -8.29
C ILE A 180 -1.36 3.13 -9.78
N GLY A 181 -0.09 3.15 -10.17
CA GLY A 181 0.33 2.82 -11.52
C GLY A 181 0.42 1.30 -11.67
N VAL A 182 -0.24 0.72 -12.66
CA VAL A 182 -0.25 -0.74 -12.88
C VAL A 182 0.23 -1.07 -14.27
N VAL A 183 1.21 -1.98 -14.37
CA VAL A 183 1.70 -2.55 -15.63
C VAL A 183 1.24 -3.99 -15.72
N THR A 184 0.60 -4.35 -16.83
CA THR A 184 0.06 -5.70 -17.06
C THR A 184 0.61 -6.30 -18.34
N THR A 185 0.79 -7.61 -18.38
CA THR A 185 1.07 -8.38 -19.61
C THR A 185 -0.14 -9.25 -19.96
N ILE A 186 -0.44 -9.32 -21.23
CA ILE A 186 -1.49 -10.16 -21.79
C ILE A 186 -0.81 -11.32 -22.51
N TYR A 187 -1.14 -12.54 -22.12
CA TYR A 187 -0.74 -13.75 -22.83
C TYR A 187 -1.91 -14.21 -23.69
N ALA A 188 -1.73 -14.19 -25.00
CA ALA A 188 -2.66 -14.86 -25.92
C ALA A 188 -2.51 -16.37 -25.75
N LYS A 189 -3.62 -17.09 -25.65
CA LYS A 189 -3.62 -18.55 -25.72
C LYS A 189 -3.75 -18.90 -27.21
N ASP A 190 -2.73 -19.54 -27.77
CA ASP A 190 -2.77 -20.12 -29.10
C ASP A 190 -3.83 -21.22 -29.18
#